data_a40972a139af0e6fa827716e14e4507d
#
_entry.id   a40972a139af0e6fa827716e14e4507d
#
_cell.length_a   1.000
_cell.length_b   1.000
_cell.length_c   1.000
_cell.angle_alpha   90.00
_cell.angle_beta   90.00
_cell.angle_gamma   90.00
#
_symmetry.space_group_name_H-M   'P 1'
#
loop_
_entity.id
_entity.type
_entity.pdbx_description
1 polymer ?
#
loop_
_entity_poly.entity_id
_entity_poly.type
_entity_poly.pdbx_seq_one_letter_code
_entity_poly.pdbx_strand_id
1 'polypeptide(L)'
;HGEHGDHGGWYWKKYIEMYKYKIFNNIAQDGIDILNQNMNQDINNPDALLLRSQQLTAEDFNSNLKCVGRAGAGTNNIPIEEATKKGVVVFNTPGANANAVKELVVCGMLLSSRGILQGNSFAMTLKGLDTSQLNKSMESEKKNFKGSELKGKTLGIVGLGAIGSLLAQTASIMGMKIIGFDPYISVDAAWRLPKEVEKADTLE
;
A
#
# COMPACT_ATOMS: atom_id res chain seq x y z
N HIS A 1 63.39 -12.65 25.92
CA HIS A 1 62.33 -12.99 26.87
C HIS A 1 61.52 -11.75 27.13
N GLY A 2 60.41 -11.58 26.59
CA GLY A 2 59.52 -10.47 26.77
C GLY A 2 58.15 -10.87 26.25
N GLU A 3 57.27 -11.25 27.17
CA GLU A 3 55.86 -11.49 26.93
C GLU A 3 55.18 -10.16 26.62
N HIS A 4 54.75 -9.94 25.40
CA HIS A 4 53.83 -8.87 25.08
C HIS A 4 52.42 -9.36 25.28
N GLY A 5 51.84 -8.98 26.40
CA GLY A 5 50.44 -9.19 26.73
C GLY A 5 49.54 -8.39 25.77
N ASP A 6 48.70 -9.10 25.09
CA ASP A 6 47.61 -8.57 24.28
C ASP A 6 46.54 -7.93 25.18
N HIS A 7 46.62 -6.63 25.39
CA HIS A 7 45.66 -5.84 26.17
C HIS A 7 44.76 -4.96 25.32
N GLY A 8 44.61 -5.22 24.00
CA GLY A 8 43.85 -4.37 23.07
C GLY A 8 42.39 -4.74 22.83
N GLY A 9 41.93 -5.91 23.31
CA GLY A 9 40.66 -6.47 22.84
C GLY A 9 39.42 -6.24 23.69
N TRP A 10 39.51 -5.65 24.86
CA TRP A 10 38.44 -5.67 25.89
C TRP A 10 37.65 -4.38 26.11
N TYR A 11 37.99 -3.28 25.47
CA TYR A 11 37.37 -1.99 25.80
C TYR A 11 36.20 -1.56 24.90
N TRP A 12 35.89 -2.25 23.81
CA TRP A 12 34.82 -1.87 22.90
C TRP A 12 33.55 -2.72 22.95
N LYS A 13 33.46 -3.70 23.84
CA LYS A 13 32.23 -4.43 24.18
C LYS A 13 31.44 -3.76 25.28
N LYS A 14 31.47 -2.45 25.38
CA LYS A 14 30.66 -1.68 26.29
C LYS A 14 29.27 -1.52 25.68
N TYR A 15 28.37 -2.46 26.04
CA TYR A 15 26.91 -2.30 26.03
C TYR A 15 26.42 -1.32 24.94
N ILE A 16 26.34 -1.77 23.68
CA ILE A 16 25.36 -1.23 22.78
C ILE A 16 24.04 -1.75 23.34
N GLU A 17 23.41 -0.92 24.15
CA GLU A 17 22.04 -1.16 24.59
C GLU A 17 21.21 -1.20 23.30
N MET A 18 20.87 -2.43 22.85
CA MET A 18 20.12 -2.59 21.61
C MET A 18 18.74 -1.98 21.83
N TYR A 19 18.34 -1.08 20.95
CA TYR A 19 17.00 -0.51 20.97
C TYR A 19 15.95 -1.60 20.94
N LYS A 20 14.80 -1.32 21.54
CA LYS A 20 13.70 -2.25 21.68
C LYS A 20 12.52 -1.80 20.82
N TYR A 21 11.84 -2.74 20.18
CA TYR A 21 10.67 -2.44 19.39
C TYR A 21 9.49 -3.33 19.75
N LYS A 22 8.27 -2.81 19.51
CA LYS A 22 7.01 -3.54 19.61
C LYS A 22 6.28 -3.47 18.28
N ILE A 23 5.71 -4.58 17.86
CA ILE A 23 4.92 -4.68 16.64
C ILE A 23 3.44 -4.81 17.00
N PHE A 24 2.63 -4.03 16.30
CA PHE A 24 1.19 -4.19 16.22
C PHE A 24 0.79 -4.61 14.80
N ASN A 25 -0.11 -5.56 14.68
CA ASN A 25 -0.55 -6.16 13.43
C ASN A 25 0.54 -6.98 12.72
N ASN A 26 0.21 -7.48 11.52
CA ASN A 26 1.15 -8.22 10.70
C ASN A 26 2.09 -7.27 9.95
N ILE A 27 3.37 -7.36 10.24
CA ILE A 27 4.46 -6.73 9.50
C ILE A 27 5.19 -7.83 8.72
N ALA A 28 5.64 -7.53 7.51
CA ALA A 28 6.36 -8.48 6.69
C ALA A 28 7.63 -9.00 7.39
N GLN A 29 7.88 -10.31 7.29
CA GLN A 29 9.00 -10.96 7.97
C GLN A 29 10.34 -10.35 7.56
N ASP A 30 10.52 -10.02 6.29
CA ASP A 30 11.75 -9.38 5.79
C ASP A 30 12.07 -8.07 6.54
N GLY A 31 11.04 -7.29 6.87
CA GLY A 31 11.20 -6.06 7.66
C GLY A 31 11.57 -6.35 9.13
N ILE A 32 11.02 -7.40 9.71
CA ILE A 32 11.35 -7.86 11.06
C ILE A 32 12.79 -8.36 11.11
N ASP A 33 13.23 -9.10 10.11
CA ASP A 33 14.60 -9.63 10.03
C ASP A 33 15.64 -8.50 9.93
N ILE A 34 15.31 -7.42 9.22
CA ILE A 34 16.17 -6.21 9.18
C ILE A 34 16.27 -5.56 10.57
N LEU A 35 15.15 -5.42 11.27
CA LEU A 35 15.14 -4.84 12.62
C LEU A 35 15.94 -5.69 13.62
N ASN A 36 15.79 -7.01 13.57
CA ASN A 36 16.47 -7.95 14.46
C ASN A 36 18.00 -7.93 14.32
N GLN A 37 18.55 -7.33 13.27
CA GLN A 37 20.00 -7.14 13.15
C GLN A 37 20.56 -6.14 14.17
N ASN A 38 19.74 -5.18 14.63
CA ASN A 38 20.19 -4.08 15.48
C ASN A 38 19.24 -3.76 16.66
N MET A 39 18.12 -4.44 16.76
CA MET A 39 17.07 -4.19 17.75
C MET A 39 16.52 -5.51 18.31
N ASN A 40 15.97 -5.47 19.50
CA ASN A 40 15.26 -6.59 20.13
C ASN A 40 13.77 -6.29 20.27
N GLN A 41 12.94 -7.31 20.14
CA GLN A 41 11.52 -7.16 20.41
C GLN A 41 11.24 -7.12 21.91
N ASP A 42 10.55 -6.07 22.38
CA ASP A 42 10.09 -5.92 23.75
C ASP A 42 8.69 -5.28 23.77
N ILE A 43 7.72 -5.99 24.32
CA ILE A 43 6.32 -5.54 24.34
C ILE A 43 5.99 -4.58 25.49
N ASN A 44 6.81 -4.54 26.53
CA ASN A 44 6.50 -3.79 27.76
C ASN A 44 7.09 -2.39 27.76
N ASN A 45 8.32 -2.24 27.26
CA ASN A 45 9.03 -0.96 27.29
C ASN A 45 9.81 -0.70 25.98
N PRO A 46 9.12 -0.53 24.85
CA PRO A 46 9.76 -0.33 23.57
C PRO A 46 10.29 1.10 23.39
N ASP A 47 11.38 1.23 22.65
CA ASP A 47 11.89 2.50 22.10
C ASP A 47 11.21 2.85 20.78
N ALA A 48 10.65 1.86 20.06
CA ALA A 48 9.98 2.03 18.79
C ALA A 48 8.70 1.20 18.70
N LEU A 49 7.67 1.74 18.06
CA LEU A 49 6.45 1.02 17.69
C LEU A 49 6.38 0.82 16.20
N LEU A 50 6.05 -0.39 15.75
CA LEU A 50 5.71 -0.67 14.36
C LEU A 50 4.25 -1.10 14.27
N LEU A 51 3.52 -0.46 13.34
CA LEU A 51 2.09 -0.75 13.16
C LEU A 51 1.65 -0.57 11.71
N ARG A 52 0.47 -1.08 11.40
CA ARG A 52 -0.21 -0.88 10.13
C ARG A 52 -1.58 -0.22 10.36
N SER A 53 -2.52 -0.95 10.95
CA SER A 53 -3.91 -0.51 11.15
C SER A 53 -4.28 -0.30 12.63
N GLN A 54 -3.40 -0.61 13.56
CA GLN A 54 -3.61 -0.39 14.99
C GLN A 54 -3.85 1.10 15.25
N GLN A 55 -4.93 1.40 15.99
CA GLN A 55 -5.17 2.73 16.53
C GLN A 55 -4.29 2.91 17.77
N LEU A 56 -3.45 3.92 17.78
CA LEU A 56 -2.71 4.34 18.97
C LEU A 56 -3.48 5.38 19.77
N THR A 57 -3.23 5.38 21.07
CA THR A 57 -3.74 6.37 22.03
C THR A 57 -2.57 7.06 22.73
N ALA A 58 -2.85 8.09 23.53
CA ALA A 58 -1.82 8.77 24.32
C ALA A 58 -1.10 7.84 25.32
N GLU A 59 -1.76 6.76 25.73
CA GLU A 59 -1.24 5.76 26.67
C GLU A 59 -0.14 4.87 26.05
N ASP A 60 -0.16 4.71 24.72
CA ASP A 60 0.86 3.92 24.01
C ASP A 60 2.23 4.64 23.96
N PHE A 61 2.27 5.93 24.27
CA PHE A 61 3.49 6.74 24.26
C PHE A 61 4.15 6.76 25.63
N ASN A 62 4.92 5.72 25.95
CA ASN A 62 5.72 5.67 27.17
C ASN A 62 6.89 6.67 27.14
N SER A 63 7.59 6.84 28.27
CA SER A 63 8.69 7.80 28.40
C SER A 63 9.94 7.45 27.59
N ASN A 64 10.09 6.20 27.16
CA ASN A 64 11.26 5.72 26.41
C ASN A 64 11.03 5.73 24.90
N LEU A 65 9.77 5.88 24.46
CA LEU A 65 9.43 5.82 23.05
C LEU A 65 10.08 6.96 22.28
N LYS A 66 10.83 6.62 21.23
CA LYS A 66 11.57 7.53 20.38
C LYS A 66 10.89 7.72 19.02
N CYS A 67 10.31 6.62 18.49
CA CYS A 67 9.66 6.70 17.18
C CYS A 67 8.50 5.72 17.02
N VAL A 68 7.65 6.04 16.04
CA VAL A 68 6.57 5.19 15.54
C VAL A 68 6.74 5.01 14.05
N GLY A 69 6.82 3.79 13.55
CA GLY A 69 6.84 3.45 12.14
C GLY A 69 5.49 2.88 11.69
N ARG A 70 4.86 3.51 10.71
CA ARG A 70 3.64 2.99 10.10
C ARG A 70 3.89 2.37 8.73
N ALA A 71 3.56 1.09 8.59
CA ALA A 71 3.56 0.40 7.29
C ALA A 71 2.31 0.82 6.48
N GLY A 72 2.39 2.00 5.87
CA GLY A 72 1.34 2.60 5.05
C GLY A 72 1.48 4.12 4.94
N ALA A 73 0.73 4.73 4.02
CA ALA A 73 0.83 6.17 3.72
C ALA A 73 0.11 7.06 4.73
N GLY A 74 -1.12 6.69 5.14
CA GLY A 74 -1.90 7.52 6.08
C GLY A 74 -1.36 7.47 7.50
N THR A 75 -1.71 8.46 8.32
CA THR A 75 -1.31 8.55 9.74
C THR A 75 -2.49 8.81 10.67
N ASN A 76 -3.71 8.66 10.17
CA ASN A 76 -4.95 8.93 10.88
C ASN A 76 -5.21 8.06 12.12
N ASN A 77 -4.48 6.95 12.24
CA ASN A 77 -4.49 6.04 13.39
C ASN A 77 -3.38 6.31 14.41
N ILE A 78 -2.63 7.42 14.25
CA ILE A 78 -1.55 7.83 15.16
C ILE A 78 -1.86 9.24 15.66
N PRO A 79 -1.91 9.49 16.97
CA PRO A 79 -2.13 10.82 17.53
C PRO A 79 -0.86 11.68 17.37
N ILE A 80 -0.71 12.32 16.20
CA ILE A 80 0.49 13.08 15.81
C ILE A 80 0.79 14.23 16.78
N GLU A 81 -0.23 14.94 17.25
CA GLU A 81 -0.06 16.04 18.19
C GLU A 81 0.56 15.54 19.52
N GLU A 82 0.14 14.38 20.01
CA GLU A 82 0.67 13.79 21.22
C GLU A 82 2.10 13.29 21.00
N ALA A 83 2.38 12.68 19.85
CA ALA A 83 3.73 12.30 19.46
C ALA A 83 4.67 13.52 19.47
N THR A 84 4.23 14.63 18.88
CA THR A 84 4.99 15.89 18.84
C THR A 84 5.27 16.44 20.23
N LYS A 85 4.26 16.48 21.13
CA LYS A 85 4.43 16.94 22.52
C LYS A 85 5.46 16.10 23.29
N LYS A 86 5.53 14.81 23.01
CA LYS A 86 6.45 13.87 23.68
C LYS A 86 7.79 13.72 22.93
N GLY A 87 8.02 14.45 21.84
CA GLY A 87 9.24 14.36 21.05
C GLY A 87 9.42 13.04 20.30
N VAL A 88 8.33 12.32 20.03
CA VAL A 88 8.33 11.04 19.32
C VAL A 88 8.21 11.28 17.81
N VAL A 89 9.16 10.77 17.04
CA VAL A 89 9.15 10.91 15.57
C VAL A 89 8.20 9.87 14.97
N VAL A 90 7.36 10.29 14.03
CA VAL A 90 6.45 9.39 13.31
C VAL A 90 6.90 9.25 11.86
N PHE A 91 7.13 8.01 11.44
CA PHE A 91 7.48 7.64 10.08
C PHE A 91 6.29 6.93 9.42
N ASN A 92 6.10 7.20 8.14
CA ASN A 92 5.15 6.47 7.29
C ASN A 92 5.84 6.01 6.01
N THR A 93 5.16 5.17 5.21
CA THR A 93 5.70 4.60 3.98
C THR A 93 4.80 4.95 2.78
N PRO A 94 4.75 6.23 2.35
CA PRO A 94 3.92 6.63 1.23
C PRO A 94 4.40 5.96 -0.06
N GLY A 95 3.44 5.45 -0.84
CA GLY A 95 3.73 4.82 -2.13
C GLY A 95 4.13 3.35 -2.08
N ALA A 96 4.46 2.77 -0.92
CA ALA A 96 4.92 1.39 -0.82
C ALA A 96 3.93 0.35 -1.39
N ASN A 97 2.63 0.59 -1.27
CA ASN A 97 1.57 -0.27 -1.82
C ASN A 97 0.88 0.31 -3.07
N ALA A 98 1.40 1.40 -3.64
CA ALA A 98 0.72 2.13 -4.71
C ALA A 98 0.47 1.26 -5.95
N ASN A 99 1.44 0.42 -6.33
CA ASN A 99 1.28 -0.49 -7.45
C ASN A 99 0.17 -1.54 -7.19
N ALA A 100 0.15 -2.15 -6.00
CA ALA A 100 -0.87 -3.14 -5.66
C ALA A 100 -2.29 -2.54 -5.68
N VAL A 101 -2.45 -1.31 -5.17
CA VAL A 101 -3.73 -0.61 -5.23
C VAL A 101 -4.13 -0.28 -6.66
N LYS A 102 -3.20 0.21 -7.49
CA LYS A 102 -3.44 0.45 -8.92
C LYS A 102 -3.94 -0.83 -9.63
N GLU A 103 -3.30 -1.97 -9.40
CA GLU A 103 -3.71 -3.26 -9.99
C GLU A 103 -5.13 -3.66 -9.56
N LEU A 104 -5.47 -3.47 -8.28
CA LEU A 104 -6.82 -3.73 -7.79
C LEU A 104 -7.86 -2.82 -8.44
N VAL A 105 -7.54 -1.53 -8.65
CA VAL A 105 -8.43 -0.60 -9.36
C VAL A 105 -8.63 -1.02 -10.80
N VAL A 106 -7.57 -1.40 -11.52
CA VAL A 106 -7.66 -1.92 -12.89
C VAL A 106 -8.53 -3.18 -12.94
N CYS A 107 -8.36 -4.09 -12.00
CA CYS A 107 -9.23 -5.26 -11.87
C CYS A 107 -10.69 -4.84 -11.69
N GLY A 108 -10.99 -3.90 -10.79
CA GLY A 108 -12.34 -3.38 -10.57
C GLY A 108 -12.95 -2.75 -11.82
N MET A 109 -12.17 -1.97 -12.58
CA MET A 109 -12.62 -1.38 -13.86
C MET A 109 -12.98 -2.44 -14.89
N LEU A 110 -12.19 -3.52 -15.00
CA LEU A 110 -12.46 -4.63 -15.91
C LEU A 110 -13.68 -5.44 -15.46
N LEU A 111 -13.82 -5.73 -14.18
CA LEU A 111 -14.96 -6.44 -13.61
C LEU A 111 -16.27 -5.65 -13.79
N SER A 112 -16.23 -4.32 -13.66
CA SER A 112 -17.42 -3.47 -13.81
C SER A 112 -17.82 -3.25 -15.27
N SER A 113 -16.85 -3.28 -16.20
CA SER A 113 -17.10 -3.06 -17.62
C SER A 113 -17.47 -4.33 -18.39
N ARG A 114 -17.19 -5.50 -17.85
CA ARG A 114 -17.40 -6.82 -18.49
C ARG A 114 -18.22 -7.70 -17.56
N GLY A 115 -19.10 -8.51 -18.11
CA GLY A 115 -19.93 -9.45 -17.35
C GLY A 115 -19.17 -10.65 -16.78
N ILE A 116 -17.98 -10.44 -16.20
CA ILE A 116 -17.08 -11.52 -15.75
C ILE A 116 -17.69 -12.29 -14.57
N LEU A 117 -18.19 -11.59 -13.55
CA LEU A 117 -18.76 -12.22 -12.36
C LEU A 117 -20.04 -12.99 -12.71
N GLN A 118 -20.90 -12.38 -13.52
CA GLN A 118 -22.14 -13.00 -14.00
C GLN A 118 -21.82 -14.21 -14.88
N GLY A 119 -20.85 -14.09 -15.79
CA GLY A 119 -20.38 -15.18 -16.64
C GLY A 119 -19.77 -16.34 -15.83
N ASN A 120 -19.00 -16.04 -14.80
CA ASN A 120 -18.48 -17.06 -13.89
C ASN A 120 -19.62 -17.80 -13.15
N SER A 121 -20.58 -17.06 -12.60
CA SER A 121 -21.74 -17.66 -11.91
C SER A 121 -22.53 -18.55 -12.88
N PHE A 122 -22.76 -18.11 -14.09
CA PHE A 122 -23.41 -18.92 -15.13
C PHE A 122 -22.58 -20.18 -15.47
N ALA A 123 -21.26 -20.04 -15.69
CA ALA A 123 -20.40 -21.18 -16.01
C ALA A 123 -20.45 -22.29 -14.94
N MET A 124 -20.61 -21.91 -13.65
CA MET A 124 -20.77 -22.88 -12.57
C MET A 124 -22.08 -23.67 -12.64
N THR A 125 -23.13 -23.14 -13.26
CA THR A 125 -24.41 -23.85 -13.48
C THR A 125 -24.32 -24.90 -14.59
N LEU A 126 -23.31 -24.82 -15.45
CA LEU A 126 -23.12 -25.75 -16.58
C LEU A 126 -22.41 -27.04 -16.16
N LYS A 127 -21.99 -27.15 -14.92
CA LYS A 127 -21.29 -28.33 -14.39
C LYS A 127 -22.16 -29.56 -14.50
N GLY A 128 -21.65 -30.62 -15.14
CA GLY A 128 -22.34 -31.89 -15.30
C GLY A 128 -23.18 -32.02 -16.60
N LEU A 129 -23.23 -30.98 -17.43
CA LEU A 129 -23.86 -31.09 -18.76
C LEU A 129 -22.95 -31.84 -19.74
N ASP A 130 -23.57 -32.55 -20.69
CA ASP A 130 -22.86 -33.11 -21.84
C ASP A 130 -22.39 -32.00 -22.81
N THR A 131 -21.51 -32.32 -23.76
CA THR A 131 -20.93 -31.37 -24.70
C THR A 131 -21.98 -30.66 -25.56
N SER A 132 -23.03 -31.35 -25.98
CA SER A 132 -24.08 -30.75 -26.82
C SER A 132 -24.92 -29.76 -26.06
N GLN A 133 -25.33 -30.12 -24.83
CA GLN A 133 -26.06 -29.26 -23.91
C GLN A 133 -25.23 -28.02 -23.53
N LEU A 134 -23.95 -28.22 -23.22
CA LEU A 134 -23.00 -27.16 -22.89
C LEU A 134 -22.88 -26.14 -24.02
N ASN A 135 -22.62 -26.58 -25.25
CA ASN A 135 -22.49 -25.70 -26.41
C ASN A 135 -23.78 -24.91 -26.67
N LYS A 136 -24.94 -25.55 -26.59
CA LYS A 136 -26.24 -24.90 -26.75
C LYS A 136 -26.48 -23.82 -25.69
N SER A 137 -26.21 -24.13 -24.44
CA SER A 137 -26.35 -23.18 -23.33
C SER A 137 -25.38 -22.00 -23.46
N MET A 138 -24.11 -22.26 -23.80
CA MET A 138 -23.10 -21.22 -24.00
C MET A 138 -23.52 -20.26 -25.12
N GLU A 139 -23.96 -20.78 -26.28
CA GLU A 139 -24.37 -19.94 -27.40
C GLU A 139 -25.62 -19.10 -27.12
N SER A 140 -26.58 -19.64 -26.39
CA SER A 140 -27.81 -18.89 -26.04
C SER A 140 -27.55 -17.78 -25.05
N GLU A 141 -26.65 -17.99 -24.07
CA GLU A 141 -26.48 -17.12 -22.91
C GLU A 141 -25.31 -16.15 -23.00
N LYS A 142 -24.29 -16.41 -23.85
CA LYS A 142 -23.10 -15.56 -23.96
C LYS A 142 -23.38 -14.07 -24.20
N LYS A 143 -24.48 -13.76 -24.86
CA LYS A 143 -24.91 -12.37 -25.11
C LYS A 143 -25.24 -11.59 -23.84
N ASN A 144 -25.66 -12.30 -22.78
CA ASN A 144 -26.03 -11.70 -21.50
C ASN A 144 -24.79 -11.22 -20.70
N PHE A 145 -23.60 -11.71 -21.07
CA PHE A 145 -22.33 -11.34 -20.42
C PHE A 145 -21.52 -10.36 -21.26
N LYS A 146 -22.13 -9.80 -22.29
CA LYS A 146 -21.50 -8.78 -23.13
C LYS A 146 -21.26 -7.53 -22.32
N GLY A 147 -20.03 -7.04 -22.37
CA GLY A 147 -19.62 -5.78 -21.74
C GLY A 147 -19.15 -4.76 -22.77
N SER A 148 -18.47 -3.75 -22.28
CA SER A 148 -17.83 -2.71 -23.10
C SER A 148 -16.32 -2.66 -22.83
N GLU A 149 -15.56 -2.22 -23.83
CA GLU A 149 -14.14 -1.96 -23.68
C GLU A 149 -13.89 -0.70 -22.84
N LEU A 150 -12.76 -0.63 -22.16
CA LEU A 150 -12.30 0.58 -21.46
C LEU A 150 -11.71 1.60 -22.43
N LYS A 151 -11.15 1.14 -23.56
CA LYS A 151 -10.58 2.00 -24.60
C LYS A 151 -11.58 3.07 -25.05
N GLY A 152 -11.12 4.32 -25.07
CA GLY A 152 -11.92 5.49 -25.45
C GLY A 152 -12.88 6.02 -24.39
N LYS A 153 -13.02 5.33 -23.24
CA LYS A 153 -13.77 5.85 -22.09
C LYS A 153 -12.93 6.86 -21.32
N THR A 154 -13.62 7.72 -20.57
CA THR A 154 -12.97 8.71 -19.69
C THR A 154 -12.90 8.18 -18.28
N LEU A 155 -11.73 8.28 -17.66
CA LEU A 155 -11.49 8.00 -16.26
C LEU A 155 -11.24 9.32 -15.52
N GLY A 156 -12.11 9.65 -14.55
CA GLY A 156 -11.87 10.72 -13.59
C GLY A 156 -11.03 10.21 -12.42
N ILE A 157 -9.97 10.94 -12.05
CA ILE A 157 -9.11 10.60 -10.92
C ILE A 157 -9.08 11.78 -9.95
N VAL A 158 -9.54 11.55 -8.72
CA VAL A 158 -9.45 12.51 -7.61
C VAL A 158 -8.25 12.16 -6.76
N GLY A 159 -7.25 13.04 -6.72
CA GLY A 159 -5.96 12.80 -6.09
C GLY A 159 -4.94 12.15 -7.05
N LEU A 160 -3.93 12.92 -7.45
CA LEU A 160 -2.86 12.51 -8.35
C LEU A 160 -1.54 12.22 -7.62
N GLY A 161 -1.65 11.73 -6.39
CA GLY A 161 -0.52 11.25 -5.60
C GLY A 161 0.07 9.94 -6.16
N ALA A 162 0.78 9.17 -5.32
CA ALA A 162 1.49 7.97 -5.73
C ALA A 162 0.61 6.92 -6.44
N ILE A 163 -0.64 6.74 -6.00
CA ILE A 163 -1.59 5.79 -6.61
C ILE A 163 -2.21 6.39 -7.86
N GLY A 164 -2.78 7.60 -7.76
CA GLY A 164 -3.50 8.23 -8.87
C GLY A 164 -2.63 8.46 -10.10
N SER A 165 -1.37 8.84 -9.92
CA SER A 165 -0.42 9.01 -11.02
C SER A 165 -0.08 7.70 -11.73
N LEU A 166 0.13 6.60 -10.97
CA LEU A 166 0.33 5.27 -11.56
C LEU A 166 -0.91 4.77 -12.29
N LEU A 167 -2.10 5.03 -11.74
CA LEU A 167 -3.36 4.68 -12.38
C LEU A 167 -3.55 5.47 -13.67
N ALA A 168 -3.26 6.78 -13.68
CA ALA A 168 -3.33 7.62 -14.87
C ALA A 168 -2.44 7.10 -16.00
N GLN A 169 -1.20 6.72 -15.68
CA GLN A 169 -0.28 6.12 -16.65
C GLN A 169 -0.84 4.81 -17.23
N THR A 170 -1.33 3.91 -16.37
CA THR A 170 -1.86 2.62 -16.79
C THR A 170 -3.12 2.76 -17.65
N ALA A 171 -4.05 3.62 -17.23
CA ALA A 171 -5.29 3.86 -17.97
C ALA A 171 -5.04 4.55 -19.31
N SER A 172 -4.05 5.46 -19.41
CA SER A 172 -3.60 6.06 -20.67
C SER A 172 -3.08 4.98 -21.64
N ILE A 173 -2.24 4.05 -21.18
CA ILE A 173 -1.75 2.92 -21.98
C ILE A 173 -2.91 2.02 -22.44
N MET A 174 -3.95 1.86 -21.62
CA MET A 174 -5.18 1.13 -21.99
C MET A 174 -6.06 1.91 -22.99
N GLY A 175 -5.65 3.10 -23.40
CA GLY A 175 -6.36 3.92 -24.38
C GLY A 175 -7.56 4.68 -23.80
N MET A 176 -7.61 4.91 -22.51
CA MET A 176 -8.62 5.75 -21.87
C MET A 176 -8.23 7.24 -21.95
N LYS A 177 -9.23 8.11 -21.90
CA LYS A 177 -9.04 9.53 -21.63
C LYS A 177 -8.97 9.74 -20.12
N ILE A 178 -8.11 10.64 -19.65
CA ILE A 178 -7.90 10.86 -18.22
C ILE A 178 -8.22 12.31 -17.86
N ILE A 179 -9.07 12.48 -16.85
CA ILE A 179 -9.33 13.79 -16.24
C ILE A 179 -8.91 13.69 -14.78
N GLY A 180 -8.00 14.54 -14.33
CA GLY A 180 -7.45 14.53 -12.99
C GLY A 180 -7.79 15.77 -12.19
N PHE A 181 -8.19 15.60 -10.95
CA PHE A 181 -8.36 16.67 -9.98
C PHE A 181 -7.46 16.44 -8.76
N ASP A 182 -6.55 17.37 -8.51
CA ASP A 182 -5.74 17.40 -7.29
C ASP A 182 -5.31 18.85 -7.01
N PRO A 183 -5.92 19.53 -6.04
CA PRO A 183 -5.61 20.93 -5.73
C PRO A 183 -4.25 21.10 -5.03
N TYR A 184 -3.62 20.02 -4.58
CA TYR A 184 -2.37 20.03 -3.82
C TYR A 184 -1.22 19.36 -4.56
N ILE A 185 -1.39 19.03 -5.84
CA ILE A 185 -0.34 18.38 -6.62
C ILE A 185 0.91 19.25 -6.69
N SER A 186 2.07 18.66 -6.39
CA SER A 186 3.34 19.35 -6.57
C SER A 186 3.70 19.44 -8.05
N VAL A 187 4.52 20.45 -8.40
CA VAL A 187 5.02 20.60 -9.78
C VAL A 187 5.74 19.34 -10.24
N ASP A 188 6.59 18.76 -9.40
CA ASP A 188 7.32 17.52 -9.73
C ASP A 188 6.39 16.31 -9.96
N ALA A 189 5.31 16.21 -9.23
CA ALA A 189 4.31 15.16 -9.41
C ALA A 189 3.53 15.37 -10.73
N ALA A 190 3.18 16.61 -11.06
CA ALA A 190 2.51 16.94 -12.31
C ALA A 190 3.37 16.61 -13.54
N TRP A 191 4.69 16.85 -13.48
CA TRP A 191 5.61 16.51 -14.56
C TRP A 191 5.74 15.00 -14.84
N ARG A 192 5.34 14.16 -13.91
CA ARG A 192 5.35 12.68 -14.05
C ARG A 192 4.06 12.13 -14.67
N LEU A 193 3.03 12.96 -14.80
CA LEU A 193 1.78 12.54 -15.41
C LEU A 193 1.91 12.35 -16.92
N PRO A 194 1.13 11.47 -17.54
CA PRO A 194 0.97 11.44 -19.00
C PRO A 194 0.52 12.80 -19.52
N LYS A 195 1.04 13.20 -20.67
CA LYS A 195 0.73 14.49 -21.29
C LYS A 195 -0.75 14.66 -21.65
N GLU A 196 -1.44 13.55 -21.81
CA GLU A 196 -2.86 13.47 -22.19
C GLU A 196 -3.81 13.64 -20.99
N VAL A 197 -3.28 13.81 -19.77
CA VAL A 197 -4.11 14.04 -18.59
C VAL A 197 -4.66 15.46 -18.62
N GLU A 198 -5.95 15.57 -18.73
CA GLU A 198 -6.68 16.84 -18.67
C GLU A 198 -6.89 17.23 -17.19
N LYS A 199 -6.67 18.51 -16.86
CA LYS A 199 -6.92 19.04 -15.53
C LYS A 199 -8.41 19.35 -15.37
N ALA A 200 -9.02 18.84 -14.30
CA ALA A 200 -10.30 19.36 -13.80
C ALA A 200 -10.05 20.51 -12.82
N ASP A 201 -10.81 21.57 -12.94
CA ASP A 201 -10.74 22.72 -12.03
C ASP A 201 -11.67 22.55 -10.83
N THR A 202 -12.73 21.77 -10.96
CA THR A 202 -13.73 21.47 -9.93
C THR A 202 -14.08 19.98 -9.94
N LEU A 203 -14.79 19.53 -8.91
CA LEU A 203 -15.36 18.17 -8.83
C LEU A 203 -16.81 18.12 -9.36
N GLU A 204 -17.35 19.25 -9.80
CA GLU A 204 -18.69 19.38 -10.39
C GLU A 204 -18.65 19.31 -11.91
#